data_4066f8befff63d89ede6c2cf1a058b7c
#
_entry.id   4066f8befff63d89ede6c2cf1a058b7c
#
_cell.length_a   1.000
_cell.length_b   1.000
_cell.length_c   1.000
_cell.angle_alpha   90.00
_cell.angle_beta   90.00
_cell.angle_gamma   90.00
#
_symmetry.space_group_name_H-M   'P 1'
#
loop_
_entity.id
_entity.type
_entity.pdbx_description
1 polymer ?
#
loop_
_entity_poly.entity_id
_entity_poly.type
_entity_poly.pdbx_seq_one_letter_code
_entity_poly.pdbx_strand_id
1 'polypeptide(L)'
;VAGQSNTREGKAGERGAGERSDRKIMRAAKILAAAELLLREGDGELEMGQVAGKAGVSVGLAYHYFGSKSGMLGAIIHAFYDRYNQVANQYFDPDIKWGVREKRRLMAVVEFLYNDPMAPVILGKMALTNQVAAVESTRHDEMIEMAIRNINSGIRRGDIGTHIDPTIAGAAIVGALRSGIMHAMGMDPRPDPAKLTHQIWGMIAGALDIER
;
A
#
# COMPACT_ATOMS: atom_id res chain seq x y z
N VAL A 1 -57.57 13.06 -16.02
CA VAL A 1 -56.49 13.89 -15.55
C VAL A 1 -56.02 13.37 -14.18
N ALA A 2 -55.01 12.53 -14.13
CA ALA A 2 -54.25 12.26 -12.91
C ALA A 2 -52.99 11.49 -13.31
N GLY A 3 -51.83 12.03 -13.02
CA GLY A 3 -50.59 11.27 -13.18
C GLY A 3 -49.33 12.09 -13.54
N GLN A 4 -48.91 13.05 -12.71
CA GLN A 4 -47.57 13.62 -12.77
C GLN A 4 -47.19 14.24 -11.42
N SER A 5 -46.91 13.43 -10.39
CA SER A 5 -46.33 13.97 -9.15
C SER A 5 -45.36 13.05 -8.41
N ASN A 6 -44.93 11.90 -8.97
CA ASN A 6 -44.12 10.92 -8.21
C ASN A 6 -42.65 10.83 -8.63
N THR A 7 -42.16 11.69 -9.53
CA THR A 7 -40.74 11.61 -10.04
C THR A 7 -39.80 12.62 -9.39
N ARG A 8 -40.27 13.60 -8.65
CA ARG A 8 -39.44 14.64 -8.03
C ARG A 8 -38.95 14.30 -6.62
N GLU A 9 -39.73 13.55 -5.85
CA GLU A 9 -39.36 13.16 -4.48
C GLU A 9 -38.26 12.07 -4.43
N GLY A 10 -38.24 11.14 -5.38
CA GLY A 10 -37.19 10.13 -5.48
C GLY A 10 -35.77 10.73 -5.71
N LYS A 11 -35.66 11.71 -6.61
CA LYS A 11 -34.33 12.37 -6.90
C LYS A 11 -33.81 13.24 -5.77
N ALA A 12 -34.65 13.79 -4.92
CA ALA A 12 -34.23 14.59 -3.77
C ALA A 12 -33.69 13.70 -2.63
N GLY A 13 -34.31 12.52 -2.44
CA GLY A 13 -33.85 11.51 -1.46
C GLY A 13 -32.50 10.90 -1.81
N GLU A 14 -32.27 10.57 -3.08
CA GLU A 14 -31.00 10.03 -3.57
C GLU A 14 -29.84 11.04 -3.48
N ARG A 15 -30.05 12.30 -3.80
CA ARG A 15 -29.06 13.38 -3.64
C ARG A 15 -28.68 13.59 -2.18
N GLY A 16 -29.64 13.60 -1.26
CA GLY A 16 -29.38 13.77 0.17
C GLY A 16 -28.71 12.55 0.83
N ALA A 17 -28.87 11.35 0.27
CA ALA A 17 -28.13 10.15 0.69
C ALA A 17 -26.69 10.18 0.20
N GLY A 18 -26.44 10.59 -1.05
CA GLY A 18 -25.12 10.78 -1.60
C GLY A 18 -24.29 11.81 -0.82
N GLU A 19 -24.85 13.01 -0.60
CA GLU A 19 -24.17 14.06 0.16
C GLU A 19 -23.86 13.68 1.63
N ARG A 20 -24.66 12.82 2.24
CA ARG A 20 -24.40 12.29 3.59
C ARG A 20 -23.28 11.27 3.58
N SER A 21 -23.24 10.42 2.56
CA SER A 21 -22.15 9.46 2.33
C SER A 21 -20.83 10.17 2.12
N ASP A 22 -20.78 11.16 1.24
CA ASP A 22 -19.57 11.93 0.93
C ASP A 22 -19.03 12.67 2.17
N ARG A 23 -19.91 13.28 2.95
CA ARG A 23 -19.53 13.92 4.23
C ARG A 23 -18.97 12.92 5.24
N LYS A 24 -19.50 11.70 5.28
CA LYS A 24 -18.99 10.63 6.13
C LYS A 24 -17.60 10.21 5.70
N ILE A 25 -17.38 9.99 4.41
CA ILE A 25 -16.08 9.63 3.82
C ILE A 25 -15.05 10.72 4.09
N MET A 26 -15.39 11.99 3.84
CA MET A 26 -14.49 13.12 4.09
C MET A 26 -14.08 13.25 5.56
N ARG A 27 -15.01 13.00 6.49
CA ARG A 27 -14.70 13.04 7.93
C ARG A 27 -13.77 11.89 8.33
N ALA A 28 -14.03 10.67 7.86
CA ALA A 28 -13.15 9.53 8.10
C ALA A 28 -11.74 9.80 7.57
N ALA A 29 -11.62 10.30 6.33
CA ALA A 29 -10.35 10.66 5.72
C ALA A 29 -9.60 11.74 6.52
N LYS A 30 -10.31 12.77 7.04
CA LYS A 30 -9.71 13.81 7.86
C LYS A 30 -9.14 13.26 9.17
N ILE A 31 -9.88 12.35 9.83
CA ILE A 31 -9.41 11.71 11.07
C ILE A 31 -8.20 10.82 10.77
N LEU A 32 -8.23 10.05 9.69
CA LEU A 32 -7.12 9.20 9.27
C LEU A 32 -5.86 10.01 8.98
N ALA A 33 -5.97 11.10 8.23
CA ALA A 33 -4.85 12.00 7.94
C ALA A 33 -4.22 12.61 9.21
N ALA A 34 -5.05 12.95 10.20
CA ALA A 34 -4.56 13.44 11.50
C ALA A 34 -3.78 12.35 12.25
N ALA A 35 -4.24 11.09 12.19
CA ALA A 35 -3.58 9.95 12.80
C ALA A 35 -2.24 9.63 12.09
N GLU A 36 -2.21 9.62 10.75
CA GLU A 36 -0.97 9.45 9.98
C GLU A 36 0.07 10.52 10.35
N LEU A 37 -0.35 11.78 10.47
CA LEU A 37 0.54 12.88 10.83
C LEU A 37 1.15 12.70 12.24
N LEU A 38 0.34 12.32 13.23
CA LEU A 38 0.82 12.06 14.58
C LEU A 38 1.80 10.90 14.66
N LEU A 39 1.55 9.82 13.91
CA LEU A 39 2.48 8.67 13.83
C LEU A 39 3.82 9.03 13.18
N ARG A 40 3.82 9.96 12.22
CA ARG A 40 5.05 10.45 11.57
C ARG A 40 5.88 11.33 12.48
N GLU A 41 5.21 12.26 13.20
CA GLU A 41 5.85 13.23 14.10
C GLU A 41 6.29 12.62 15.42
N GLY A 42 5.63 11.52 15.86
CA GLY A 42 5.88 10.85 17.14
C GLY A 42 6.81 9.63 17.05
N ASP A 43 6.85 8.90 18.14
CA ASP A 43 7.62 7.67 18.34
C ASP A 43 6.93 6.40 17.83
N GLY A 44 5.78 6.53 17.15
CA GLY A 44 4.96 5.43 16.64
C GLY A 44 3.79 5.07 17.56
N GLU A 45 3.61 5.78 18.69
CA GLU A 45 2.43 5.65 19.52
C GLU A 45 1.30 6.55 19.04
N LEU A 46 0.07 6.05 19.15
CA LEU A 46 -1.14 6.75 18.76
C LEU A 46 -2.10 6.85 19.93
N GLU A 47 -2.56 8.07 20.22
CA GLU A 47 -3.58 8.32 21.23
C GLU A 47 -4.84 8.89 20.58
N MET A 48 -6.00 8.22 20.77
CA MET A 48 -7.27 8.59 20.13
C MET A 48 -7.72 10.01 20.48
N GLY A 49 -7.38 10.49 21.70
CA GLY A 49 -7.65 11.88 22.12
C GLY A 49 -6.86 12.90 21.32
N GLN A 50 -5.57 12.63 21.05
CA GLN A 50 -4.72 13.50 20.25
C GLN A 50 -5.17 13.51 18.78
N VAL A 51 -5.54 12.34 18.23
CA VAL A 51 -6.10 12.25 16.88
C VAL A 51 -7.36 13.07 16.73
N ALA A 52 -8.31 12.94 17.65
CA ALA A 52 -9.55 13.71 17.64
C ALA A 52 -9.29 15.22 17.73
N GLY A 53 -8.39 15.64 18.63
CA GLY A 53 -7.98 17.05 18.75
C GLY A 53 -7.35 17.58 17.46
N LYS A 54 -6.39 16.85 16.87
CA LYS A 54 -5.73 17.23 15.61
C LYS A 54 -6.71 17.28 14.43
N ALA A 55 -7.69 16.34 14.40
CA ALA A 55 -8.75 16.31 13.39
C ALA A 55 -9.87 17.34 13.60
N GLY A 56 -9.93 18.00 14.77
CA GLY A 56 -11.00 18.93 15.13
C GLY A 56 -12.37 18.23 15.25
N VAL A 57 -12.40 17.05 15.87
CA VAL A 57 -13.61 16.25 16.10
C VAL A 57 -13.67 15.79 17.57
N SER A 58 -14.82 15.28 18.00
CA SER A 58 -14.92 14.65 19.32
C SER A 58 -14.22 13.28 19.34
N VAL A 59 -13.70 12.85 20.48
CA VAL A 59 -13.11 11.54 20.68
C VAL A 59 -14.11 10.43 20.38
N GLY A 60 -15.38 10.60 20.80
CA GLY A 60 -16.47 9.66 20.48
C GLY A 60 -16.70 9.48 18.99
N LEU A 61 -16.51 10.55 18.17
CA LEU A 61 -16.62 10.45 16.73
C LEU A 61 -15.46 9.65 16.13
N ALA A 62 -14.24 9.81 16.61
CA ALA A 62 -13.10 9.00 16.17
C ALA A 62 -13.31 7.50 16.46
N TYR A 63 -13.80 7.16 17.66
CA TYR A 63 -14.18 5.80 18.00
C TYR A 63 -15.36 5.27 17.16
N HIS A 64 -16.33 6.12 16.82
CA HIS A 64 -17.45 5.73 15.96
C HIS A 64 -16.98 5.29 14.57
N TYR A 65 -15.95 5.93 14.00
CA TYR A 65 -15.42 5.58 12.67
C TYR A 65 -14.50 4.38 12.68
N PHE A 66 -13.65 4.24 13.69
CA PHE A 66 -12.55 3.27 13.69
C PHE A 66 -12.64 2.19 14.78
N GLY A 67 -13.62 2.28 15.66
CA GLY A 67 -13.92 1.31 16.69
C GLY A 67 -12.91 1.31 17.84
N SER A 68 -11.61 1.27 17.55
CA SER A 68 -10.54 1.18 18.55
C SER A 68 -9.24 1.79 18.02
N LYS A 69 -8.23 1.92 18.90
CA LYS A 69 -6.86 2.28 18.51
C LYS A 69 -6.31 1.29 17.48
N SER A 70 -6.49 -0.01 17.69
CA SER A 70 -6.07 -1.05 16.74
C SER A 70 -6.82 -0.96 15.40
N GLY A 71 -8.11 -0.64 15.42
CA GLY A 71 -8.90 -0.41 14.21
C GLY A 71 -8.40 0.81 13.43
N MET A 72 -8.03 1.89 14.11
CA MET A 72 -7.39 3.07 13.49
C MET A 72 -6.05 2.71 12.86
N LEU A 73 -5.18 1.98 13.58
CA LEU A 73 -3.89 1.53 13.06
C LEU A 73 -4.06 0.61 11.84
N GLY A 74 -5.02 -0.32 11.91
CA GLY A 74 -5.38 -1.16 10.76
C GLY A 74 -5.81 -0.35 9.54
N ALA A 75 -6.66 0.67 9.73
CA ALA A 75 -7.09 1.55 8.65
C ALA A 75 -5.93 2.33 8.01
N ILE A 76 -4.95 2.78 8.80
CA ILE A 76 -3.72 3.44 8.30
C ILE A 76 -2.91 2.48 7.44
N ILE A 77 -2.70 1.24 7.92
CA ILE A 77 -1.97 0.21 7.16
C ILE A 77 -2.68 -0.11 5.85
N HIS A 78 -4.01 -0.31 5.89
CA HIS A 78 -4.79 -0.55 4.68
C HIS A 78 -4.65 0.61 3.68
N ALA A 79 -4.79 1.86 4.12
CA ALA A 79 -4.65 3.03 3.26
C ALA A 79 -3.25 3.14 2.62
N PHE A 80 -2.18 2.80 3.35
CA PHE A 80 -0.83 2.73 2.81
C PHE A 80 -0.71 1.65 1.73
N TYR A 81 -1.15 0.41 2.01
CA TYR A 81 -1.06 -0.68 1.05
C TYR A 81 -1.99 -0.50 -0.15
N ASP A 82 -3.11 0.21 -0.01
CA ASP A 82 -3.95 0.58 -1.14
C ASP A 82 -3.21 1.52 -2.11
N ARG A 83 -2.47 2.52 -1.58
CA ARG A 83 -1.58 3.37 -2.40
C ARG A 83 -0.43 2.58 -3.03
N TYR A 84 0.22 1.70 -2.25
CA TYR A 84 1.25 0.79 -2.75
C TYR A 84 0.74 -0.08 -3.89
N ASN A 85 -0.43 -0.69 -3.73
CA ASN A 85 -1.04 -1.58 -4.72
C ASN A 85 -1.40 -0.86 -6.03
N GLN A 86 -1.78 0.42 -5.98
CA GLN A 86 -2.00 1.21 -7.20
C GLN A 86 -0.73 1.30 -8.05
N VAL A 87 0.43 1.40 -7.42
CA VAL A 87 1.72 1.44 -8.10
C VAL A 87 2.19 0.02 -8.50
N ALA A 88 2.11 -0.93 -7.57
CA ALA A 88 2.58 -2.30 -7.79
C ALA A 88 1.75 -3.07 -8.83
N ASN A 89 0.45 -2.78 -8.93
CA ASN A 89 -0.45 -3.42 -9.90
C ASN A 89 -0.62 -2.60 -11.20
N GLN A 90 0.29 -1.64 -11.45
CA GLN A 90 0.24 -0.86 -12.68
C GLN A 90 0.23 -1.78 -13.92
N TYR A 91 -0.69 -1.48 -14.84
CA TYR A 91 -0.79 -2.21 -16.10
C TYR A 91 0.40 -1.86 -17.01
N PHE A 92 0.97 -2.88 -17.63
CA PHE A 92 1.96 -2.74 -18.68
C PHE A 92 1.50 -3.53 -19.90
N ASP A 93 1.81 -3.00 -21.08
CA ASP A 93 1.54 -3.66 -22.35
C ASP A 93 2.12 -5.08 -22.36
N PRO A 94 1.31 -6.11 -22.65
CA PRO A 94 1.76 -7.50 -22.69
C PRO A 94 2.85 -7.75 -23.73
N ASP A 95 2.98 -6.93 -24.77
CA ASP A 95 4.02 -7.11 -25.79
C ASP A 95 5.42 -6.68 -25.33
N ILE A 96 5.51 -5.95 -24.23
CA ILE A 96 6.80 -5.62 -23.60
C ILE A 96 7.35 -6.88 -22.90
N LYS A 97 8.65 -7.17 -23.09
CA LYS A 97 9.36 -8.26 -22.39
C LYS A 97 9.09 -8.21 -20.89
N TRP A 98 8.86 -9.36 -20.27
CA TRP A 98 8.55 -9.48 -18.83
C TRP A 98 9.57 -8.74 -17.96
N GLY A 99 10.86 -8.95 -18.17
CA GLY A 99 11.92 -8.32 -17.40
C GLY A 99 11.90 -6.79 -17.46
N VAL A 100 11.57 -6.21 -18.63
CA VAL A 100 11.46 -4.75 -18.78
C VAL A 100 10.28 -4.20 -17.98
N ARG A 101 9.15 -4.90 -17.99
CA ARG A 101 7.96 -4.51 -17.22
C ARG A 101 8.22 -4.56 -15.72
N GLU A 102 8.82 -5.65 -15.24
CA GLU A 102 9.06 -5.82 -13.80
C GLU A 102 10.15 -4.87 -13.30
N LYS A 103 11.15 -4.55 -14.10
CA LYS A 103 12.13 -3.50 -13.77
C LYS A 103 11.49 -2.12 -13.64
N ARG A 104 10.55 -1.78 -14.53
CA ARG A 104 9.77 -0.52 -14.46
C ARG A 104 8.87 -0.51 -13.22
N ARG A 105 8.20 -1.62 -12.91
CA ARG A 105 7.40 -1.79 -11.70
C ARG A 105 8.24 -1.61 -10.45
N LEU A 106 9.43 -2.23 -10.40
CA LEU A 106 10.36 -2.06 -9.29
C LEU A 106 10.76 -0.60 -9.09
N MET A 107 11.08 0.13 -10.18
CA MET A 107 11.39 1.56 -10.10
C MET A 107 10.23 2.34 -9.48
N ALA A 108 9.02 2.13 -9.97
CA ALA A 108 7.84 2.81 -9.46
C ALA A 108 7.59 2.50 -7.97
N VAL A 109 7.80 1.26 -7.54
CA VAL A 109 7.69 0.86 -6.12
C VAL A 109 8.78 1.52 -5.27
N VAL A 110 10.03 1.57 -5.74
CA VAL A 110 11.12 2.25 -5.02
C VAL A 110 10.81 3.74 -4.88
N GLU A 111 10.39 4.40 -5.94
CA GLU A 111 10.01 5.82 -5.92
C GLU A 111 8.83 6.07 -4.98
N PHE A 112 7.81 5.23 -5.00
CA PHE A 112 6.68 5.31 -4.07
C PHE A 112 7.16 5.22 -2.62
N LEU A 113 7.95 4.19 -2.27
CA LEU A 113 8.42 3.98 -0.90
C LEU A 113 9.35 5.11 -0.41
N TYR A 114 10.11 5.74 -1.32
CA TYR A 114 10.97 6.88 -0.99
C TYR A 114 10.20 8.17 -0.74
N ASN A 115 9.03 8.32 -1.38
CA ASN A 115 8.22 9.54 -1.34
C ASN A 115 7.00 9.43 -0.42
N ASP A 116 6.48 8.23 -0.13
CA ASP A 116 5.35 8.08 0.80
C ASP A 116 5.85 8.25 2.25
N PRO A 117 5.34 9.26 2.95
CA PRO A 117 5.83 9.59 4.30
C PRO A 117 5.48 8.53 5.34
N MET A 118 4.54 7.61 5.04
CA MET A 118 4.18 6.51 5.94
C MET A 118 5.04 5.26 5.75
N ALA A 119 5.81 5.15 4.65
CA ALA A 119 6.64 3.99 4.39
C ALA A 119 7.63 3.66 5.54
N PRO A 120 8.44 4.62 6.06
CA PRO A 120 9.34 4.33 7.17
C PRO A 120 8.61 4.02 8.48
N VAL A 121 7.39 4.52 8.65
CA VAL A 121 6.58 4.25 9.85
C VAL A 121 6.04 2.82 9.80
N ILE A 122 5.38 2.45 8.71
CA ILE A 122 4.70 1.15 8.58
C ILE A 122 5.71 0.02 8.43
N LEU A 123 6.68 0.16 7.52
CA LEU A 123 7.64 -0.90 7.25
C LEU A 123 8.74 -1.00 8.32
N GLY A 124 8.96 0.07 9.09
CA GLY A 124 9.96 0.14 10.16
C GLY A 124 9.33 0.04 11.55
N LYS A 125 8.84 1.16 12.07
CA LYS A 125 8.42 1.28 13.47
C LYS A 125 7.22 0.39 13.83
N MET A 126 6.17 0.36 12.98
CA MET A 126 4.92 -0.37 13.27
C MET A 126 5.05 -1.88 13.07
N ALA A 127 5.89 -2.34 12.15
CA ALA A 127 6.12 -3.77 11.91
C ALA A 127 6.59 -4.53 13.17
N LEU A 128 7.08 -3.79 14.19
CA LEU A 128 7.55 -4.35 15.46
C LEU A 128 6.47 -4.43 16.54
N THR A 129 5.24 -3.96 16.28
CA THR A 129 4.16 -3.94 17.27
C THR A 129 3.19 -5.11 17.07
N ASN A 130 2.85 -5.83 18.16
CA ASN A 130 1.90 -6.96 18.12
C ASN A 130 0.47 -6.54 17.68
N GLN A 131 0.11 -5.26 17.82
CA GLN A 131 -1.24 -4.77 17.53
C GLN A 131 -1.59 -4.79 16.03
N VAL A 132 -0.60 -4.76 15.16
CA VAL A 132 -0.77 -4.71 13.72
C VAL A 132 -0.15 -5.89 12.98
N ALA A 133 0.54 -6.78 13.70
CA ALA A 133 1.26 -7.92 13.13
C ALA A 133 0.39 -8.80 12.22
N ALA A 134 -0.88 -9.04 12.59
CA ALA A 134 -1.79 -9.83 11.77
C ALA A 134 -2.13 -9.16 10.42
N VAL A 135 -2.40 -7.85 10.43
CA VAL A 135 -2.69 -7.09 9.19
C VAL A 135 -1.44 -7.04 8.32
N GLU A 136 -0.29 -6.77 8.92
CA GLU A 136 1.00 -6.71 8.23
C GLU A 136 1.39 -8.07 7.62
N SER A 137 1.18 -9.17 8.36
CA SER A 137 1.39 -10.54 7.86
C SER A 137 0.51 -10.82 6.64
N THR A 138 -0.78 -10.53 6.71
CA THR A 138 -1.70 -10.73 5.58
C THR A 138 -1.25 -9.95 4.34
N ARG A 139 -0.84 -8.70 4.51
CA ARG A 139 -0.35 -7.88 3.40
C ARG A 139 0.96 -8.38 2.81
N HIS A 140 1.85 -8.88 3.65
CA HIS A 140 3.09 -9.52 3.20
C HIS A 140 2.81 -10.78 2.37
N ASP A 141 1.89 -11.63 2.80
CA ASP A 141 1.47 -12.83 2.07
C ASP A 141 0.83 -12.49 0.71
N GLU A 142 -0.02 -11.46 0.66
CA GLU A 142 -0.59 -10.93 -0.59
C GLU A 142 0.49 -10.47 -1.58
N MET A 143 1.56 -9.84 -1.10
CA MET A 143 2.70 -9.44 -1.93
C MET A 143 3.46 -10.64 -2.48
N ILE A 144 3.70 -11.67 -1.67
CA ILE A 144 4.33 -12.93 -2.12
C ILE A 144 3.48 -13.60 -3.18
N GLU A 145 2.17 -13.72 -2.98
CA GLU A 145 1.28 -14.29 -3.98
C GLU A 145 1.27 -13.51 -5.30
N MET A 146 1.36 -12.18 -5.23
CA MET A 146 1.48 -11.36 -6.44
C MET A 146 2.79 -11.64 -7.18
N ALA A 147 3.91 -11.74 -6.46
CA ALA A 147 5.21 -12.09 -7.03
C ALA A 147 5.17 -13.48 -7.68
N ILE A 148 4.55 -14.48 -7.03
CA ILE A 148 4.35 -15.83 -7.56
C ILE A 148 3.56 -15.78 -8.89
N ARG A 149 2.44 -15.04 -8.92
CA ARG A 149 1.64 -14.89 -10.16
C ARG A 149 2.44 -14.25 -11.28
N ASN A 150 3.25 -13.24 -10.97
CA ASN A 150 4.10 -12.56 -11.95
C ASN A 150 5.18 -13.48 -12.50
N ILE A 151 5.88 -14.24 -11.67
CA ILE A 151 6.91 -15.21 -12.08
C ILE A 151 6.28 -16.31 -12.95
N ASN A 152 5.13 -16.87 -12.52
CA ASN A 152 4.37 -17.83 -13.32
C ASN A 152 3.99 -17.28 -14.71
N SER A 153 3.66 -15.98 -14.79
CA SER A 153 3.41 -15.33 -16.08
C SER A 153 4.67 -15.28 -16.95
N GLY A 154 5.83 -14.98 -16.36
CA GLY A 154 7.12 -15.01 -17.05
C GLY A 154 7.48 -16.41 -17.57
N ILE A 155 7.26 -17.44 -16.76
CA ILE A 155 7.50 -18.85 -17.14
C ILE A 155 6.58 -19.24 -18.33
N ARG A 156 5.29 -18.94 -18.26
CA ARG A 156 4.35 -19.25 -19.37
C ARG A 156 4.70 -18.55 -20.67
N ARG A 157 5.36 -17.42 -20.63
CA ARG A 157 5.80 -16.65 -21.79
C ARG A 157 7.17 -17.10 -22.34
N GLY A 158 7.87 -17.93 -21.59
CA GLY A 158 9.25 -18.33 -21.90
C GLY A 158 10.31 -17.28 -21.55
N ASP A 159 9.93 -16.21 -20.82
CA ASP A 159 10.86 -15.18 -20.35
C ASP A 159 11.67 -15.66 -19.13
N ILE A 160 11.16 -16.65 -18.37
CA ILE A 160 11.78 -17.26 -17.18
C ILE A 160 11.85 -18.78 -17.42
N GLY A 161 12.97 -19.39 -17.04
CA GLY A 161 13.17 -20.84 -17.16
C GLY A 161 12.24 -21.64 -16.26
N THR A 162 11.78 -22.81 -16.76
CA THR A 162 10.87 -23.72 -16.04
C THR A 162 11.50 -24.40 -14.82
N HIS A 163 12.81 -24.28 -14.62
CA HIS A 163 13.55 -24.79 -13.46
C HIS A 163 13.39 -23.89 -12.23
N ILE A 164 12.88 -22.67 -12.40
CA ILE A 164 12.61 -21.73 -11.29
C ILE A 164 11.31 -22.13 -10.60
N ASP A 165 11.38 -22.42 -9.29
CA ASP A 165 10.19 -22.56 -8.45
C ASP A 165 9.61 -21.17 -8.14
N PRO A 166 8.41 -20.83 -8.66
CA PRO A 166 7.85 -19.49 -8.48
C PRO A 166 7.49 -19.18 -7.02
N THR A 167 7.21 -20.19 -6.21
CA THR A 167 6.85 -20.02 -4.79
C THR A 167 8.05 -19.58 -3.98
N ILE A 168 9.15 -20.29 -4.13
CA ILE A 168 10.41 -19.96 -3.44
C ILE A 168 10.98 -18.63 -3.96
N ALA A 169 11.02 -18.46 -5.29
CA ALA A 169 11.55 -17.24 -5.90
C ALA A 169 10.72 -16.01 -5.52
N GLY A 170 9.37 -16.13 -5.50
CA GLY A 170 8.49 -15.04 -5.09
C GLY A 170 8.72 -14.58 -3.65
N ALA A 171 8.77 -15.52 -2.72
CA ALA A 171 9.05 -15.23 -1.30
C ALA A 171 10.44 -14.62 -1.10
N ALA A 172 11.47 -15.16 -1.75
CA ALA A 172 12.84 -14.64 -1.66
C ALA A 172 12.96 -13.22 -2.21
N ILE A 173 12.33 -12.95 -3.37
CA ILE A 173 12.33 -11.62 -4.00
C ILE A 173 11.62 -10.60 -3.10
N VAL A 174 10.43 -10.90 -2.59
CA VAL A 174 9.68 -9.98 -1.70
C VAL A 174 10.48 -9.69 -0.43
N GLY A 175 11.09 -10.72 0.18
CA GLY A 175 11.95 -10.53 1.35
C GLY A 175 13.18 -9.66 1.06
N ALA A 176 13.88 -9.93 -0.04
CA ALA A 176 15.05 -9.15 -0.46
C ALA A 176 14.70 -7.69 -0.78
N LEU A 177 13.60 -7.45 -1.50
CA LEU A 177 13.07 -6.11 -1.79
C LEU A 177 12.79 -5.33 -0.52
N ARG A 178 12.01 -5.92 0.40
CA ARG A 178 11.65 -5.29 1.67
C ARG A 178 12.91 -4.90 2.45
N SER A 179 13.80 -5.86 2.68
CA SER A 179 15.04 -5.65 3.46
C SER A 179 15.98 -4.65 2.79
N GLY A 180 16.19 -4.78 1.48
CA GLY A 180 17.10 -3.90 0.73
C GLY A 180 16.62 -2.45 0.68
N ILE A 181 15.32 -2.23 0.40
CA ILE A 181 14.75 -0.88 0.33
C ILE A 181 14.73 -0.24 1.72
N MET A 182 14.31 -0.98 2.76
CA MET A 182 14.29 -0.46 4.13
C MET A 182 15.69 -0.07 4.62
N HIS A 183 16.69 -0.90 4.34
CA HIS A 183 18.07 -0.57 4.68
C HIS A 183 18.53 0.71 3.95
N ALA A 184 18.26 0.79 2.64
CA ALA A 184 18.62 1.96 1.84
C ALA A 184 17.93 3.25 2.32
N MET A 185 16.67 3.18 2.75
CA MET A 185 15.94 4.32 3.31
C MET A 185 16.53 4.83 4.63
N GLY A 186 17.23 3.98 5.39
CA GLY A 186 17.92 4.34 6.62
C GLY A 186 19.35 4.86 6.42
N MET A 187 19.91 4.81 5.21
CA MET A 187 21.26 5.29 4.91
C MET A 187 21.31 6.82 4.84
N ASP A 188 22.48 7.39 5.18
CA ASP A 188 22.81 8.80 5.00
C ASP A 188 24.17 8.94 4.32
N PRO A 189 24.26 9.47 3.09
CA PRO A 189 23.13 9.86 2.24
C PRO A 189 22.34 8.64 1.71
N ARG A 190 21.04 8.81 1.50
CA ARG A 190 20.23 7.79 0.81
C ARG A 190 20.72 7.55 -0.60
N PRO A 191 20.79 6.30 -1.06
CA PRO A 191 21.08 5.99 -2.46
C PRO A 191 20.01 6.63 -3.37
N ASP A 192 20.43 7.05 -4.55
CA ASP A 192 19.50 7.47 -5.61
C ASP A 192 18.55 6.32 -5.97
N PRO A 193 17.23 6.58 -6.16
CA PRO A 193 16.25 5.54 -6.47
C PRO A 193 16.58 4.72 -7.72
N ALA A 194 17.11 5.34 -8.78
CA ALA A 194 17.48 4.64 -10.00
C ALA A 194 18.68 3.71 -9.77
N LYS A 195 19.67 4.18 -8.99
CA LYS A 195 20.83 3.36 -8.61
C LYS A 195 20.41 2.17 -7.74
N LEU A 196 19.55 2.39 -6.76
CA LEU A 196 19.01 1.32 -5.91
C LEU A 196 18.23 0.30 -6.75
N THR A 197 17.33 0.77 -7.60
CA THR A 197 16.57 -0.09 -8.51
C THR A 197 17.46 -0.91 -9.40
N HIS A 198 18.52 -0.31 -9.98
CA HIS A 198 19.47 -1.04 -10.82
C HIS A 198 20.17 -2.16 -10.08
N GLN A 199 20.62 -1.92 -8.84
CA GLN A 199 21.29 -2.91 -8.02
C GLN A 199 20.34 -4.06 -7.62
N ILE A 200 19.15 -3.74 -7.14
CA ILE A 200 18.14 -4.73 -6.75
C ILE A 200 17.69 -5.54 -7.97
N TRP A 201 17.48 -4.88 -9.12
CA TRP A 201 17.11 -5.57 -10.36
C TRP A 201 18.20 -6.55 -10.81
N GLY A 202 19.48 -6.17 -10.71
CA GLY A 202 20.59 -7.06 -11.03
C GLY A 202 20.59 -8.36 -10.21
N MET A 203 20.22 -8.28 -8.94
CA MET A 203 20.07 -9.45 -8.06
C MET A 203 18.85 -10.31 -8.49
N ILE A 204 17.70 -9.69 -8.74
CA ILE A 204 16.48 -10.39 -9.16
C ILE A 204 16.69 -11.08 -10.51
N ALA A 205 17.24 -10.37 -11.49
CA ALA A 205 17.51 -10.91 -12.82
C ALA A 205 18.49 -12.10 -12.77
N GLY A 206 19.54 -11.99 -11.94
CA GLY A 206 20.45 -13.11 -11.71
C GLY A 206 19.81 -14.30 -11.01
N ALA A 207 18.94 -14.07 -10.05
CA ALA A 207 18.22 -15.16 -9.36
C ALA A 207 17.19 -15.87 -10.25
N LEU A 208 16.63 -15.18 -11.24
CA LEU A 208 15.67 -15.72 -12.20
C LEU A 208 16.32 -16.18 -13.52
N ASP A 209 17.63 -16.08 -13.65
CA ASP A 209 18.40 -16.41 -14.86
C ASP A 209 17.84 -15.72 -16.12
N ILE A 210 17.59 -14.41 -16.02
CA ILE A 210 17.10 -13.58 -17.11
C ILE A 210 18.09 -12.46 -17.47
N GLU A 211 17.96 -11.92 -18.69
CA GLU A 211 18.76 -10.77 -19.15
C GLU A 211 18.60 -9.56 -18.20
N ARG A 212 19.71 -8.90 -17.87
CA ARG A 212 19.79 -7.75 -16.93
C ARG A 212 19.37 -6.42 -17.55
#